data_9246e12305087adc956b9cad15d19520
#
_entry.id   9246e12305087adc956b9cad15d19520
#
_cell.length_a   1.000
_cell.length_b   1.000
_cell.length_c   1.000
_cell.angle_alpha   90.00
_cell.angle_beta   90.00
_cell.angle_gamma   90.00
#
_symmetry.space_group_name_H-M   'P 1'
#
loop_
_entity.id
_entity.type
_entity.pdbx_description
1 polymer ?
#
loop_
_entity_poly.entity_id
_entity_poly.type
_entity_poly.pdbx_seq_one_letter_code
_entity_poly.pdbx_strand_id
1 'polypeptide(L)'
;MRLNRLNPNYTFEWIIFILMMVIQFGFLNTSPVYILDESKFVEAAREMFVSGNYWIPTFNGSLFVDKPPMQYFFMMLGFKIFGINAFGARFFSAVFALLTVFFTYNFSHDFFGKKTARATLFVLVSAFFFMQQFQLAVPDPYLIFFCSVALFSFFRYYKTRKSLYLFSFYFLLGLGVLSKGPVAVALPGLSVALFLIFSGELKKVFDYQPLTGLLGILLIALPWYWLIDIETDGAWTHGFFVIHNLQRFSQTMEGHGGPFFVTLGYVFLGLLPFSFYLPQAFRRAFRKAKKPNFLFCLIVGMVFIVFFSVSSTKLPNYTMPCYPFLGILLGNYFDKKMDQIDQGWNRLSMIFLLMLALILPVTAVIGLQMDPSLRQVSHLGYGIVPTAAISLLATLFLFFKNRKNWFHTVGFGWMLLAMILFGYIYPQLNEINPVTQTSKLLGKDKEFFVYQRMDPAFPFNYQRTFPVVNDVDEIEEYAAKHPNAFLLTNIRNSSALDSLGNWELIFQKKSLFEYHFTRIYQKRD
;
A
#
# COMPACT_ATOMS: atom_id res chain seq x y z
N MET A 1 -5.59 12.53 -26.78
CA MET A 1 -4.13 12.70 -26.86
C MET A 1 -3.65 12.07 -28.17
N ARG A 2 -3.22 12.84 -29.18
CA ARG A 2 -2.62 12.28 -30.40
C ARG A 2 -1.27 11.68 -30.00
N LEU A 3 -1.10 10.37 -30.18
CA LEU A 3 0.19 9.66 -30.13
C LEU A 3 1.06 10.13 -31.31
N ASN A 4 1.50 11.38 -31.25
CA ASN A 4 2.50 11.84 -32.18
C ASN A 4 3.84 11.26 -31.71
N ARG A 5 4.38 10.32 -32.53
CA ARG A 5 5.73 9.76 -32.61
C ARG A 5 6.66 10.25 -31.50
N LEU A 6 7.41 9.37 -30.86
CA LEU A 6 8.40 9.61 -29.80
C LEU A 6 9.12 10.94 -30.03
N ASN A 7 8.54 12.02 -29.51
CA ASN A 7 9.11 13.35 -29.65
C ASN A 7 10.32 13.38 -28.69
N PRO A 8 11.54 13.64 -29.16
CA PRO A 8 12.76 13.67 -28.34
C PRO A 8 12.62 14.57 -27.10
N ASN A 9 11.66 15.48 -27.12
CA ASN A 9 11.31 16.30 -25.96
C ASN A 9 10.73 15.54 -24.75
N TYR A 10 10.34 14.26 -24.89
CA TYR A 10 9.74 13.44 -23.81
C TYR A 10 10.55 12.16 -23.52
N THR A 11 11.76 12.03 -24.03
CA THR A 11 12.62 10.85 -23.82
C THR A 11 12.84 10.55 -22.34
N PHE A 12 13.07 11.57 -21.51
CA PHE A 12 13.25 11.40 -20.07
C PHE A 12 12.00 10.80 -19.41
N GLU A 13 10.81 11.31 -19.71
CA GLU A 13 9.56 10.84 -19.19
C GLU A 13 9.32 9.35 -19.57
N TRP A 14 9.58 9.00 -20.81
CA TRP A 14 9.46 7.61 -21.26
C TRP A 14 10.42 6.68 -20.55
N ILE A 15 11.67 7.07 -20.35
CA ILE A 15 12.65 6.27 -19.60
C ILE A 15 12.13 6.01 -18.18
N ILE A 16 11.64 7.04 -17.48
CA ILE A 16 11.15 6.88 -16.10
C ILE A 16 9.88 6.02 -16.05
N PHE A 17 8.96 6.17 -17.02
CA PHE A 17 7.78 5.29 -17.09
C PHE A 17 8.15 3.83 -17.39
N ILE A 18 9.14 3.58 -18.25
CA ILE A 18 9.65 2.22 -18.54
C ILE A 18 10.29 1.62 -17.28
N LEU A 19 11.14 2.39 -16.59
CA LEU A 19 11.72 1.94 -15.31
C LEU A 19 10.63 1.64 -14.26
N MET A 20 9.61 2.49 -14.19
CA MET A 20 8.47 2.25 -13.33
C MET A 20 7.72 0.96 -13.71
N MET A 21 7.52 0.70 -15.00
CA MET A 21 6.91 -0.56 -15.46
C MET A 21 7.76 -1.77 -15.04
N VAL A 22 9.08 -1.69 -15.21
CA VAL A 22 9.98 -2.77 -14.76
C VAL A 22 9.90 -2.98 -13.26
N ILE A 23 9.93 -1.91 -12.45
CA ILE A 23 9.79 -1.99 -11.00
C ILE A 23 8.43 -2.59 -10.61
N GLN A 24 7.34 -2.18 -11.25
CA GLN A 24 6.00 -2.58 -10.85
C GLN A 24 5.58 -3.96 -11.34
N PHE A 25 5.95 -4.37 -12.54
CA PHE A 25 5.51 -5.65 -13.10
C PHE A 25 6.57 -6.76 -13.05
N GLY A 26 7.85 -6.38 -13.02
CA GLY A 26 8.95 -7.35 -13.09
C GLY A 26 9.05 -8.28 -11.88
N PHE A 27 8.46 -7.90 -10.75
CA PHE A 27 8.64 -8.61 -9.49
C PHE A 27 7.35 -9.10 -8.81
N LEU A 28 6.18 -9.00 -9.47
CA LEU A 28 4.89 -9.36 -8.87
C LEU A 28 4.79 -10.84 -8.45
N ASN A 29 5.53 -11.72 -9.12
CA ASN A 29 5.50 -13.17 -8.86
C ASN A 29 6.77 -13.70 -8.17
N THR A 30 7.73 -12.84 -7.85
CA THR A 30 9.01 -13.27 -7.26
C THR A 30 8.86 -13.71 -5.81
N SER A 31 7.82 -13.26 -5.13
CA SER A 31 7.52 -13.61 -3.74
C SER A 31 6.11 -14.19 -3.62
N PRO A 32 5.90 -15.24 -2.81
CA PRO A 32 4.57 -15.75 -2.53
C PRO A 32 3.70 -14.69 -1.85
N VAL A 33 2.40 -14.88 -1.85
CA VAL A 33 1.46 -14.08 -1.06
C VAL A 33 1.61 -14.50 0.40
N TYR A 34 2.19 -13.65 1.23
CA TYR A 34 2.51 -13.99 2.62
C TYR A 34 2.13 -12.92 3.64
N ILE A 35 2.23 -11.63 3.31
CA ILE A 35 1.90 -10.55 4.25
C ILE A 35 0.46 -10.69 4.72
N LEU A 36 0.23 -10.56 6.05
CA LEU A 36 -1.02 -10.85 6.74
C LEU A 36 -2.28 -10.33 6.03
N ASP A 37 -2.36 -9.03 5.77
CA ASP A 37 -3.52 -8.42 5.13
C ASP A 37 -3.65 -8.86 3.65
N GLU A 38 -2.53 -8.89 2.92
CA GLU A 38 -2.53 -9.34 1.52
C GLU A 38 -3.05 -10.78 1.41
N SER A 39 -2.59 -11.67 2.29
CA SER A 39 -2.99 -13.08 2.28
C SER A 39 -4.48 -13.27 2.47
N LYS A 40 -5.10 -12.54 3.41
CA LYS A 40 -6.55 -12.58 3.64
C LYS A 40 -7.32 -12.09 2.42
N PHE A 41 -6.92 -10.96 1.83
CA PHE A 41 -7.63 -10.39 0.69
C PHE A 41 -7.50 -11.24 -0.57
N VAL A 42 -6.32 -11.79 -0.81
CA VAL A 42 -6.08 -12.63 -1.98
C VAL A 42 -6.81 -13.96 -1.86
N GLU A 43 -6.85 -14.55 -0.66
CA GLU A 43 -7.65 -15.76 -0.42
C GLU A 43 -9.15 -15.49 -0.58
N ALA A 44 -9.66 -14.38 -0.02
CA ALA A 44 -11.05 -14.02 -0.21
C ALA A 44 -11.41 -13.87 -1.70
N ALA A 45 -10.56 -13.23 -2.49
CA ALA A 45 -10.75 -13.14 -3.94
C ALA A 45 -10.69 -14.52 -4.63
N ARG A 46 -9.83 -15.44 -4.16
CA ARG A 46 -9.74 -16.80 -4.68
C ARG A 46 -11.03 -17.58 -4.40
N GLU A 47 -11.53 -17.54 -3.17
CA GLU A 47 -12.76 -18.21 -2.80
C GLU A 47 -13.94 -17.69 -3.58
N MET A 48 -14.09 -16.35 -3.72
CA MET A 48 -15.13 -15.74 -4.55
C MET A 48 -15.02 -16.21 -6.01
N PHE A 49 -13.81 -16.29 -6.56
CA PHE A 49 -13.58 -16.70 -7.95
C PHE A 49 -13.88 -18.19 -8.19
N VAL A 50 -13.45 -19.07 -7.28
CA VAL A 50 -13.62 -20.53 -7.41
C VAL A 50 -15.06 -20.96 -7.12
N SER A 51 -15.73 -20.34 -6.14
CA SER A 51 -17.13 -20.64 -5.81
C SER A 51 -18.13 -20.09 -6.84
N GLY A 52 -17.71 -19.11 -7.65
CA GLY A 52 -18.61 -18.38 -8.54
C GLY A 52 -19.51 -17.35 -7.82
N ASN A 53 -19.38 -17.20 -6.50
CA ASN A 53 -20.02 -16.14 -5.75
C ASN A 53 -19.16 -14.88 -5.77
N TYR A 54 -19.39 -14.02 -6.74
CA TYR A 54 -18.58 -12.81 -6.96
C TYR A 54 -18.93 -11.64 -6.03
N TRP A 55 -19.88 -11.82 -5.09
CA TRP A 55 -20.44 -10.73 -4.29
C TRP A 55 -20.06 -10.79 -2.82
N ILE A 56 -20.00 -12.00 -2.23
CA ILE A 56 -19.78 -12.21 -0.81
C ILE A 56 -18.36 -12.69 -0.57
N PRO A 57 -17.49 -11.86 0.04
CA PRO A 57 -16.14 -12.30 0.37
C PRO A 57 -16.16 -13.28 1.56
N THR A 58 -15.45 -14.39 1.39
CA THR A 58 -15.19 -15.37 2.46
C THR A 58 -13.70 -15.59 2.63
N PHE A 59 -13.29 -15.94 3.84
CA PHE A 59 -11.91 -16.34 4.13
C PHE A 59 -11.96 -17.66 4.91
N ASN A 60 -11.34 -18.68 4.36
CA ASN A 60 -11.40 -20.05 4.87
C ASN A 60 -12.84 -20.53 5.12
N GLY A 61 -13.72 -20.23 4.16
CA GLY A 61 -15.14 -20.59 4.19
C GLY A 61 -16.04 -19.73 5.09
N SER A 62 -15.49 -18.81 5.90
CA SER A 62 -16.24 -17.93 6.79
C SER A 62 -16.40 -16.53 6.20
N LEU A 63 -17.51 -15.84 6.53
CA LEU A 63 -17.78 -14.48 6.06
C LEU A 63 -16.63 -13.53 6.42
N PHE A 64 -16.13 -12.79 5.42
CA PHE A 64 -15.01 -11.86 5.59
C PHE A 64 -15.46 -10.40 5.46
N VAL A 65 -15.49 -9.68 6.57
CA VAL A 65 -16.14 -8.36 6.71
C VAL A 65 -15.18 -7.16 6.62
N ASP A 66 -13.94 -7.38 6.20
CA ASP A 66 -12.86 -6.39 6.36
C ASP A 66 -12.95 -5.21 5.37
N LYS A 67 -13.26 -5.47 4.10
CA LYS A 67 -13.16 -4.45 3.03
C LYS A 67 -14.23 -4.64 1.96
N PRO A 68 -14.65 -3.52 1.30
CA PRO A 68 -15.55 -3.51 0.16
C PRO A 68 -14.95 -4.17 -1.09
N PRO A 69 -15.72 -4.42 -2.17
CA PRO A 69 -15.42 -5.42 -3.19
C PRO A 69 -14.40 -5.02 -4.26
N MET A 70 -14.06 -3.74 -4.42
CA MET A 70 -13.32 -3.25 -5.59
C MET A 70 -12.02 -4.02 -5.85
N GLN A 71 -11.24 -4.25 -4.80
CA GLN A 71 -10.00 -5.01 -4.90
C GLN A 71 -10.23 -6.45 -5.33
N TYR A 72 -11.27 -7.11 -4.80
CA TYR A 72 -11.58 -8.51 -5.15
C TYR A 72 -11.99 -8.63 -6.62
N PHE A 73 -12.77 -7.69 -7.15
CA PHE A 73 -13.14 -7.67 -8.56
C PHE A 73 -11.91 -7.59 -9.47
N PHE A 74 -10.95 -6.73 -9.13
CA PHE A 74 -9.71 -6.63 -9.91
C PHE A 74 -8.80 -7.85 -9.74
N MET A 75 -8.73 -8.44 -8.54
CA MET A 75 -7.99 -9.69 -8.32
C MET A 75 -8.62 -10.85 -9.11
N MET A 76 -9.95 -11.02 -9.06
CA MET A 76 -10.66 -12.04 -9.85
C MET A 76 -10.46 -11.85 -11.35
N LEU A 77 -10.49 -10.61 -11.83
CA LEU A 77 -10.15 -10.31 -13.23
C LEU A 77 -8.71 -10.70 -13.55
N GLY A 78 -7.76 -10.43 -12.65
CA GLY A 78 -6.37 -10.87 -12.75
C GLY A 78 -6.24 -12.40 -12.77
N PHE A 79 -6.98 -13.10 -11.91
CA PHE A 79 -7.02 -14.57 -11.91
C PHE A 79 -7.60 -15.15 -13.20
N LYS A 80 -8.61 -14.52 -13.76
CA LYS A 80 -9.19 -14.93 -15.04
C LYS A 80 -8.19 -14.81 -16.20
N ILE A 81 -7.31 -13.80 -16.18
CA ILE A 81 -6.37 -13.52 -17.27
C ILE A 81 -5.06 -14.30 -17.10
N PHE A 82 -4.53 -14.37 -15.86
CA PHE A 82 -3.18 -14.87 -15.58
C PHE A 82 -3.16 -16.15 -14.72
N GLY A 83 -4.33 -16.67 -14.36
CA GLY A 83 -4.47 -17.79 -13.42
C GLY A 83 -4.38 -17.35 -11.95
N ILE A 84 -4.77 -18.27 -11.04
CA ILE A 84 -4.76 -18.03 -9.59
C ILE A 84 -3.31 -18.11 -9.08
N ASN A 85 -2.63 -16.97 -9.05
CA ASN A 85 -1.25 -16.84 -8.58
C ASN A 85 -0.97 -15.41 -8.10
N ALA A 86 0.22 -15.18 -7.52
CA ALA A 86 0.61 -13.87 -6.98
C ALA A 86 0.62 -12.76 -8.04
N PHE A 87 1.04 -13.08 -9.28
CA PHE A 87 1.03 -12.13 -10.39
C PHE A 87 -0.39 -11.66 -10.71
N GLY A 88 -1.32 -12.61 -10.87
CA GLY A 88 -2.73 -12.29 -11.16
C GLY A 88 -3.36 -11.44 -10.06
N ALA A 89 -3.09 -11.77 -8.76
CA ALA A 89 -3.58 -11.01 -7.63
C ALA A 89 -3.09 -9.55 -7.63
N ARG A 90 -1.81 -9.31 -7.94
CA ARG A 90 -1.13 -8.01 -7.82
C ARG A 90 -1.17 -7.17 -9.09
N PHE A 91 -1.51 -7.76 -10.24
CA PHE A 91 -1.40 -7.11 -11.55
C PHE A 91 -2.10 -5.75 -11.62
N PHE A 92 -3.34 -5.68 -11.18
CA PHE A 92 -4.09 -4.42 -11.24
C PHE A 92 -3.60 -3.38 -10.23
N SER A 93 -3.06 -3.78 -9.08
CA SER A 93 -2.37 -2.84 -8.18
C SER A 93 -1.23 -2.12 -8.91
N ALA A 94 -0.41 -2.86 -9.67
CA ALA A 94 0.67 -2.29 -10.49
C ALA A 94 0.14 -1.39 -11.63
N VAL A 95 -0.98 -1.76 -12.28
CA VAL A 95 -1.64 -0.89 -13.28
C VAL A 95 -2.07 0.43 -12.64
N PHE A 96 -2.67 0.39 -11.44
CA PHE A 96 -3.10 1.59 -10.73
C PHE A 96 -1.93 2.47 -10.27
N ALA A 97 -0.73 1.89 -10.04
CA ALA A 97 0.50 2.67 -9.85
C ALA A 97 0.80 3.55 -11.07
N LEU A 98 0.86 2.93 -12.27
CA LEU A 98 1.14 3.65 -13.51
C LEU A 98 0.10 4.74 -13.76
N LEU A 99 -1.17 4.42 -13.58
CA LEU A 99 -2.26 5.38 -13.75
C LEU A 99 -2.15 6.55 -12.76
N THR A 100 -1.88 6.27 -11.47
CA THR A 100 -1.72 7.30 -10.44
C THR A 100 -0.60 8.28 -10.81
N VAL A 101 0.56 7.76 -11.17
CA VAL A 101 1.72 8.59 -11.53
C VAL A 101 1.48 9.33 -12.85
N PHE A 102 0.85 8.69 -13.84
CA PHE A 102 0.48 9.32 -15.10
C PHE A 102 -0.48 10.51 -14.92
N PHE A 103 -1.56 10.33 -14.16
CA PHE A 103 -2.51 11.41 -13.90
C PHE A 103 -1.89 12.53 -13.05
N THR A 104 -1.00 12.17 -12.11
CA THR A 104 -0.23 13.16 -11.32
C THR A 104 0.71 13.97 -12.20
N TYR A 105 1.43 13.30 -13.12
CA TYR A 105 2.27 13.98 -14.10
C TYR A 105 1.47 14.98 -14.95
N ASN A 106 0.33 14.55 -15.51
CA ASN A 106 -0.51 15.40 -16.32
C ASN A 106 -1.06 16.59 -15.54
N PHE A 107 -1.53 16.37 -14.31
CA PHE A 107 -1.98 17.46 -13.45
C PHE A 107 -0.86 18.44 -13.13
N SER A 108 0.31 17.94 -12.78
CA SER A 108 1.50 18.76 -12.53
C SER A 108 1.93 19.53 -13.78
N HIS A 109 1.85 18.91 -14.97
CA HIS A 109 2.16 19.56 -16.24
C HIS A 109 1.21 20.72 -16.53
N ASP A 110 -0.11 20.51 -16.37
CA ASP A 110 -1.14 21.49 -16.69
C ASP A 110 -1.06 22.72 -15.77
N PHE A 111 -0.79 22.54 -14.47
CA PHE A 111 -0.91 23.60 -13.47
C PHE A 111 0.41 24.11 -12.88
N PHE A 112 1.52 23.39 -13.08
CA PHE A 112 2.85 23.78 -12.57
C PHE A 112 3.92 23.83 -13.67
N GLY A 113 3.63 23.30 -14.85
CA GLY A 113 4.50 23.28 -16.03
C GLY A 113 5.40 22.07 -16.13
N LYS A 114 5.93 21.83 -17.33
CA LYS A 114 6.67 20.62 -17.75
C LYS A 114 7.87 20.29 -16.84
N LYS A 115 8.66 21.27 -16.43
CA LYS A 115 9.84 21.03 -15.58
C LYS A 115 9.45 20.51 -14.20
N THR A 116 8.41 21.11 -13.60
CA THR A 116 7.84 20.63 -12.34
C THR A 116 7.26 19.21 -12.49
N ALA A 117 6.53 18.95 -13.59
CA ALA A 117 5.96 17.62 -13.86
C ALA A 117 7.03 16.53 -13.98
N ARG A 118 8.15 16.81 -14.67
CA ARG A 118 9.32 15.90 -14.75
C ARG A 118 9.90 15.59 -13.38
N ALA A 119 10.11 16.63 -12.57
CA ALA A 119 10.61 16.45 -11.22
C ALA A 119 9.62 15.69 -10.32
N THR A 120 8.31 15.96 -10.46
CA THR A 120 7.24 15.22 -9.76
C THR A 120 7.24 13.74 -10.11
N LEU A 121 7.27 13.42 -11.41
CA LEU A 121 7.37 12.04 -11.91
C LEU A 121 8.57 11.33 -11.29
N PHE A 122 9.73 11.95 -11.34
CA PHE A 122 10.97 11.39 -10.82
C PHE A 122 10.93 11.17 -9.29
N VAL A 123 10.42 12.15 -8.54
CA VAL A 123 10.24 12.06 -7.09
C VAL A 123 9.34 10.88 -6.71
N LEU A 124 8.19 10.72 -7.37
CA LEU A 124 7.24 9.65 -7.03
C LEU A 124 7.77 8.26 -7.40
N VAL A 125 8.40 8.10 -8.56
CA VAL A 125 8.92 6.79 -8.99
C VAL A 125 10.14 6.36 -8.16
N SER A 126 10.92 7.31 -7.64
CA SER A 126 12.01 7.02 -6.70
C SER A 126 11.57 6.84 -5.26
N ALA A 127 10.32 7.17 -4.91
CA ALA A 127 9.79 7.01 -3.56
C ALA A 127 9.49 5.52 -3.29
N PHE A 128 10.47 4.83 -2.73
CA PHE A 128 10.45 3.38 -2.53
C PHE A 128 9.17 2.88 -1.84
N PHE A 129 8.82 3.44 -0.69
CA PHE A 129 7.69 2.95 0.10
C PHE A 129 6.33 3.24 -0.58
N PHE A 130 6.24 4.35 -1.32
CA PHE A 130 5.07 4.62 -2.16
C PHE A 130 4.96 3.59 -3.28
N MET A 131 6.06 3.26 -3.96
CA MET A 131 6.07 2.24 -5.01
C MET A 131 5.77 0.84 -4.46
N GLN A 132 6.26 0.50 -3.25
CA GLN A 132 6.00 -0.78 -2.60
C GLN A 132 4.51 -1.04 -2.37
N GLN A 133 3.72 -0.01 -2.04
CA GLN A 133 2.29 -0.19 -1.79
C GLN A 133 1.54 -0.77 -2.99
N PHE A 134 2.01 -0.49 -4.19
CA PHE A 134 1.42 -1.02 -5.42
C PHE A 134 1.94 -2.40 -5.83
N GLN A 135 2.89 -2.96 -5.08
CA GLN A 135 3.36 -4.35 -5.22
C GLN A 135 2.47 -5.33 -4.44
N LEU A 136 1.50 -4.84 -3.68
CA LEU A 136 0.63 -5.64 -2.82
C LEU A 136 -0.80 -5.70 -3.38
N ALA A 137 -1.43 -6.85 -3.25
CA ALA A 137 -2.83 -7.06 -3.58
C ALA A 137 -3.72 -6.66 -2.38
N VAL A 138 -3.88 -5.34 -2.18
CA VAL A 138 -4.62 -4.72 -1.07
C VAL A 138 -5.49 -3.56 -1.58
N PRO A 139 -6.43 -3.00 -0.79
CA PRO A 139 -7.34 -1.94 -1.26
C PRO A 139 -6.66 -0.59 -1.53
N ASP A 140 -5.50 -0.34 -0.93
CA ASP A 140 -4.86 0.97 -0.95
C ASP A 140 -4.47 1.47 -2.34
N PRO A 141 -3.90 0.69 -3.26
CA PRO A 141 -3.65 1.10 -4.65
C PRO A 141 -4.83 1.75 -5.33
N TYR A 142 -6.01 1.16 -5.16
CA TYR A 142 -7.26 1.64 -5.74
C TYR A 142 -7.72 2.93 -5.06
N LEU A 143 -7.68 2.99 -3.73
CA LEU A 143 -8.03 4.20 -2.97
C LEU A 143 -7.13 5.38 -3.33
N ILE A 144 -5.80 5.15 -3.40
CA ILE A 144 -4.81 6.18 -3.78
C ILE A 144 -5.16 6.76 -5.14
N PHE A 145 -5.43 5.91 -6.11
CA PHE A 145 -5.80 6.32 -7.46
C PHE A 145 -7.12 7.11 -7.46
N PHE A 146 -8.19 6.50 -6.94
CA PHE A 146 -9.52 7.10 -7.03
C PHE A 146 -9.60 8.43 -6.30
N CYS A 147 -9.07 8.55 -5.08
CA CYS A 147 -9.04 9.80 -4.34
C CYS A 147 -8.20 10.87 -5.04
N SER A 148 -7.00 10.52 -5.51
CA SER A 148 -6.09 11.49 -6.13
C SER A 148 -6.66 12.01 -7.45
N VAL A 149 -7.15 11.12 -8.32
CA VAL A 149 -7.67 11.51 -9.64
C VAL A 149 -9.03 12.21 -9.51
N ALA A 150 -9.85 11.84 -8.53
CA ALA A 150 -11.06 12.60 -8.19
C ALA A 150 -10.70 14.06 -7.83
N LEU A 151 -9.76 14.25 -6.92
CA LEU A 151 -9.31 15.60 -6.52
C LEU A 151 -8.68 16.38 -7.69
N PHE A 152 -7.91 15.72 -8.56
CA PHE A 152 -7.41 16.34 -9.80
C PHE A 152 -8.57 16.76 -10.71
N SER A 153 -9.60 15.93 -10.83
CA SER A 153 -10.79 16.23 -11.62
C SER A 153 -11.57 17.40 -11.02
N PHE A 154 -11.75 17.43 -9.69
CA PHE A 154 -12.34 18.60 -9.02
C PHE A 154 -11.58 19.89 -9.36
N PHE A 155 -10.26 19.90 -9.23
CA PHE A 155 -9.48 21.10 -9.51
C PHE A 155 -9.52 21.52 -10.99
N ARG A 156 -9.58 20.55 -11.91
CA ARG A 156 -9.81 20.83 -13.34
C ARG A 156 -11.18 21.44 -13.59
N TYR A 157 -12.24 20.95 -12.93
CA TYR A 157 -13.56 21.57 -12.97
C TYR A 157 -13.54 22.98 -12.41
N TYR A 158 -12.90 23.18 -11.27
CA TYR A 158 -12.71 24.51 -10.67
C TYR A 158 -12.11 25.52 -11.68
N LYS A 159 -11.15 25.09 -12.49
CA LYS A 159 -10.47 25.93 -13.48
C LYS A 159 -11.20 26.10 -14.81
N THR A 160 -11.88 25.06 -15.27
CA THR A 160 -12.37 25.01 -16.67
C THR A 160 -13.89 24.99 -16.78
N ARG A 161 -14.59 24.68 -15.70
CA ARG A 161 -16.05 24.49 -15.64
C ARG A 161 -16.61 23.44 -16.60
N LYS A 162 -15.79 22.53 -17.13
CA LYS A 162 -16.22 21.44 -18.00
C LYS A 162 -16.88 20.33 -17.17
N SER A 163 -18.16 20.05 -17.43
CA SER A 163 -18.99 19.10 -16.67
C SER A 163 -18.39 17.69 -16.58
N LEU A 164 -17.63 17.24 -17.59
CA LEU A 164 -16.94 15.97 -17.56
C LEU A 164 -16.03 15.81 -16.33
N TYR A 165 -15.36 16.87 -15.90
CA TYR A 165 -14.49 16.80 -14.74
C TYR A 165 -15.27 16.71 -13.42
N LEU A 166 -16.44 17.34 -13.35
CA LEU A 166 -17.32 17.24 -12.18
C LEU A 166 -17.93 15.83 -12.10
N PHE A 167 -18.40 15.31 -13.22
CA PHE A 167 -18.85 13.91 -13.32
C PHE A 167 -17.73 12.93 -12.90
N SER A 168 -16.52 13.11 -13.45
CA SER A 168 -15.37 12.26 -13.09
C SER A 168 -15.03 12.34 -11.60
N PHE A 169 -15.15 13.52 -10.98
CA PHE A 169 -14.93 13.69 -9.54
C PHE A 169 -15.85 12.79 -8.72
N TYR A 170 -17.15 12.89 -8.92
CA TYR A 170 -18.12 12.09 -8.16
C TYR A 170 -18.09 10.61 -8.51
N PHE A 171 -17.92 10.29 -9.79
CA PHE A 171 -17.80 8.90 -10.26
C PHE A 171 -16.62 8.18 -9.58
N LEU A 172 -15.45 8.81 -9.57
CA LEU A 172 -14.25 8.24 -8.94
C LEU A 172 -14.38 8.14 -7.41
N LEU A 173 -15.06 9.08 -6.76
CA LEU A 173 -15.37 8.96 -5.33
C LEU A 173 -16.28 7.76 -5.04
N GLY A 174 -17.29 7.51 -5.88
CA GLY A 174 -18.14 6.32 -5.77
C GLY A 174 -17.35 5.01 -5.87
N LEU A 175 -16.43 4.90 -6.82
CA LEU A 175 -15.51 3.77 -6.93
C LEU A 175 -14.54 3.69 -5.74
N GLY A 176 -14.12 4.83 -5.21
CA GLY A 176 -13.33 4.92 -3.99
C GLY A 176 -14.07 4.35 -2.76
N VAL A 177 -15.37 4.60 -2.63
CA VAL A 177 -16.21 4.02 -1.56
C VAL A 177 -16.22 2.49 -1.67
N LEU A 178 -16.32 1.94 -2.86
CA LEU A 178 -16.23 0.49 -3.10
C LEU A 178 -14.82 -0.08 -2.86
N SER A 179 -13.79 0.78 -2.71
CA SER A 179 -12.42 0.34 -2.39
C SER A 179 -12.14 0.29 -0.89
N LYS A 180 -12.53 1.31 -0.14
CA LYS A 180 -12.18 1.40 1.31
C LYS A 180 -13.26 2.08 2.16
N GLY A 181 -14.46 2.27 1.62
CA GLY A 181 -15.62 2.80 2.34
C GLY A 181 -15.63 4.34 2.44
N PRO A 182 -16.29 4.90 3.49
CA PRO A 182 -16.62 6.32 3.60
C PRO A 182 -15.42 7.28 3.57
N VAL A 183 -14.25 6.84 3.96
CA VAL A 183 -13.01 7.66 3.97
C VAL A 183 -12.69 8.21 2.58
N ALA A 184 -13.08 7.47 1.52
CA ALA A 184 -12.87 7.89 0.13
C ALA A 184 -13.69 9.14 -0.28
N VAL A 185 -14.74 9.45 0.45
CA VAL A 185 -15.55 10.67 0.24
C VAL A 185 -15.24 11.71 1.30
N ALA A 186 -15.09 11.28 2.55
CA ALA A 186 -14.93 12.20 3.69
C ALA A 186 -13.67 13.07 3.54
N LEU A 187 -12.51 12.49 3.24
CA LEU A 187 -11.26 13.26 3.18
C LEU A 187 -11.14 14.11 1.90
N PRO A 188 -11.48 13.62 0.69
CA PRO A 188 -11.59 14.48 -0.48
C PRO A 188 -12.64 15.58 -0.31
N GLY A 189 -13.81 15.27 0.24
CA GLY A 189 -14.87 16.25 0.51
C GLY A 189 -14.42 17.34 1.48
N LEU A 190 -13.77 16.97 2.58
CA LEU A 190 -13.17 17.91 3.53
C LEU A 190 -12.09 18.77 2.86
N SER A 191 -11.25 18.15 2.01
CA SER A 191 -10.21 18.87 1.27
C SER A 191 -10.81 19.94 0.34
N VAL A 192 -11.89 19.58 -0.37
CA VAL A 192 -12.62 20.49 -1.25
C VAL A 192 -13.27 21.62 -0.45
N ALA A 193 -13.96 21.29 0.65
CA ALA A 193 -14.61 22.29 1.50
C ALA A 193 -13.61 23.31 2.04
N LEU A 194 -12.51 22.86 2.61
CA LEU A 194 -11.45 23.74 3.10
C LEU A 194 -10.80 24.55 1.98
N PHE A 195 -10.61 23.97 0.80
CA PHE A 195 -10.10 24.71 -0.34
C PHE A 195 -11.03 25.86 -0.74
N LEU A 196 -12.34 25.63 -0.79
CA LEU A 196 -13.32 26.68 -1.11
C LEU A 196 -13.38 27.75 -0.01
N ILE A 197 -13.28 27.37 1.27
CA ILE A 197 -13.22 28.31 2.39
C ILE A 197 -11.98 29.21 2.26
N PHE A 198 -10.79 28.65 2.14
CA PHE A 198 -9.55 29.41 2.08
C PHE A 198 -9.34 30.16 0.76
N SER A 199 -10.05 29.77 -0.30
CA SER A 199 -10.12 30.53 -1.55
C SER A 199 -11.15 31.69 -1.51
N GLY A 200 -11.97 31.82 -0.45
CA GLY A 200 -13.05 32.77 -0.36
C GLY A 200 -14.25 32.47 -1.28
N GLU A 201 -14.37 31.22 -1.73
CA GLU A 201 -15.36 30.80 -2.71
C GLU A 201 -16.44 29.85 -2.14
N LEU A 202 -16.57 29.77 -0.82
CA LEU A 202 -17.55 28.89 -0.17
C LEU A 202 -18.97 29.08 -0.65
N LYS A 203 -19.37 30.33 -0.95
CA LYS A 203 -20.70 30.65 -1.48
C LYS A 203 -21.02 29.96 -2.81
N LYS A 204 -19.99 29.57 -3.56
CA LYS A 204 -20.11 28.84 -4.83
C LYS A 204 -20.21 27.34 -4.66
N VAL A 205 -20.36 26.82 -3.44
CA VAL A 205 -20.39 25.35 -3.20
C VAL A 205 -21.48 24.64 -4.01
N PHE A 206 -22.61 25.32 -4.22
CA PHE A 206 -23.73 24.79 -5.03
C PHE A 206 -23.42 24.71 -6.53
N ASP A 207 -22.46 25.48 -7.06
CA ASP A 207 -21.97 25.33 -8.44
C ASP A 207 -21.32 23.96 -8.69
N TYR A 208 -20.90 23.30 -7.63
CA TYR A 208 -20.32 21.96 -7.67
C TYR A 208 -21.35 20.84 -7.49
N GLN A 209 -22.64 21.19 -7.43
CA GLN A 209 -23.76 20.24 -7.37
C GLN A 209 -23.59 19.13 -6.31
N PRO A 210 -23.34 19.45 -5.03
CA PRO A 210 -22.98 18.46 -4.02
C PRO A 210 -24.08 17.42 -3.79
N LEU A 211 -25.36 17.79 -3.89
CA LEU A 211 -26.50 16.86 -3.69
C LEU A 211 -26.60 15.84 -4.84
N THR A 212 -26.54 16.30 -6.10
CA THR A 212 -26.54 15.40 -7.26
C THR A 212 -25.27 14.56 -7.32
N GLY A 213 -24.14 15.11 -6.87
CA GLY A 213 -22.89 14.38 -6.73
C GLY A 213 -22.97 13.29 -5.67
N LEU A 214 -23.58 13.56 -4.51
CA LEU A 214 -23.81 12.56 -3.47
C LEU A 214 -24.74 11.45 -3.99
N LEU A 215 -25.81 11.82 -4.70
CA LEU A 215 -26.68 10.84 -5.34
C LEU A 215 -25.90 9.96 -6.33
N GLY A 216 -25.03 10.55 -7.14
CA GLY A 216 -24.17 9.80 -8.06
C GLY A 216 -23.23 8.83 -7.35
N ILE A 217 -22.62 9.23 -6.22
CA ILE A 217 -21.81 8.34 -5.38
C ILE A 217 -22.64 7.17 -4.84
N LEU A 218 -23.85 7.47 -4.33
CA LEU A 218 -24.75 6.44 -3.80
C LEU A 218 -25.21 5.47 -4.88
N LEU A 219 -25.53 5.93 -6.09
CA LEU A 219 -25.92 5.08 -7.21
C LEU A 219 -24.81 4.09 -7.61
N ILE A 220 -23.55 4.44 -7.40
CA ILE A 220 -22.40 3.56 -7.69
C ILE A 220 -22.14 2.59 -6.54
N ALA A 221 -22.13 3.10 -5.31
CA ALA A 221 -21.69 2.32 -4.16
C ALA A 221 -22.83 1.49 -3.52
N LEU A 222 -24.01 2.09 -3.37
CA LEU A 222 -25.13 1.49 -2.63
C LEU A 222 -25.60 0.13 -3.16
N PRO A 223 -25.65 -0.14 -4.49
CA PRO A 223 -26.12 -1.43 -4.97
C PRO A 223 -25.39 -2.62 -4.37
N TRP A 224 -24.06 -2.54 -4.26
CA TRP A 224 -23.28 -3.62 -3.65
C TRP A 224 -23.49 -3.68 -2.13
N TYR A 225 -23.48 -2.53 -1.43
CA TYR A 225 -23.70 -2.51 0.01
C TYR A 225 -25.08 -3.01 0.41
N TRP A 226 -26.09 -2.71 -0.39
CA TRP A 226 -27.45 -3.21 -0.19
C TRP A 226 -27.56 -4.71 -0.44
N LEU A 227 -26.93 -5.19 -1.52
CA LEU A 227 -26.89 -6.62 -1.82
C LEU A 227 -26.23 -7.42 -0.70
N ILE A 228 -25.03 -7.01 -0.25
CA ILE A 228 -24.29 -7.74 0.79
C ILE A 228 -25.02 -7.69 2.14
N ASP A 229 -25.71 -6.61 2.44
CA ASP A 229 -26.50 -6.48 3.66
C ASP A 229 -27.63 -7.52 3.71
N ILE A 230 -28.39 -7.65 2.62
CA ILE A 230 -29.47 -8.64 2.51
C ILE A 230 -28.92 -10.07 2.55
N GLU A 231 -27.89 -10.36 1.78
CA GLU A 231 -27.33 -11.72 1.64
C GLU A 231 -26.63 -12.21 2.92
N THR A 232 -26.31 -11.29 3.85
CA THR A 232 -25.62 -11.63 5.11
C THR A 232 -26.40 -11.24 6.36
N ASP A 233 -27.72 -10.96 6.24
CA ASP A 233 -28.59 -10.52 7.34
C ASP A 233 -27.97 -9.37 8.17
N GLY A 234 -27.32 -8.41 7.48
CA GLY A 234 -26.64 -7.26 8.11
C GLY A 234 -25.29 -7.57 8.76
N ALA A 235 -24.84 -8.81 8.79
CA ALA A 235 -23.61 -9.20 9.48
C ALA A 235 -22.37 -8.53 8.85
N TRP A 236 -22.32 -8.46 7.52
CA TRP A 236 -21.19 -7.82 6.84
C TRP A 236 -21.16 -6.31 7.08
N THR A 237 -22.28 -5.63 6.91
CA THR A 237 -22.38 -4.17 7.06
C THR A 237 -22.12 -3.73 8.49
N HIS A 238 -22.63 -4.46 9.49
CA HIS A 238 -22.31 -4.21 10.90
C HIS A 238 -20.80 -4.38 11.16
N GLY A 239 -20.20 -5.49 10.73
CA GLY A 239 -18.76 -5.74 10.89
C GLY A 239 -17.92 -4.65 10.25
N PHE A 240 -18.24 -4.26 9.01
CA PHE A 240 -17.48 -3.26 8.28
C PHE A 240 -17.65 -1.85 8.85
N PHE A 241 -18.88 -1.35 9.01
CA PHE A 241 -19.09 0.06 9.41
C PHE A 241 -18.82 0.29 10.90
N VAL A 242 -19.21 -0.63 11.78
CA VAL A 242 -19.04 -0.45 13.23
C VAL A 242 -17.64 -0.87 13.66
N ILE A 243 -17.24 -2.13 13.39
CA ILE A 243 -15.97 -2.67 13.90
C ILE A 243 -14.78 -2.09 13.11
N HIS A 244 -14.77 -2.24 11.78
CA HIS A 244 -13.61 -1.88 10.95
C HIS A 244 -13.51 -0.39 10.59
N ASN A 245 -14.53 0.44 10.84
CA ASN A 245 -14.45 1.88 10.62
C ASN A 245 -14.57 2.70 11.91
N LEU A 246 -15.71 2.67 12.63
CA LEU A 246 -15.93 3.52 13.81
C LEU A 246 -15.00 3.16 14.98
N GLN A 247 -14.92 1.88 15.34
CA GLN A 247 -14.04 1.45 16.44
C GLN A 247 -12.56 1.64 16.07
N ARG A 248 -12.17 1.41 14.83
CA ARG A 248 -10.80 1.61 14.36
C ARG A 248 -10.35 3.08 14.41
N PHE A 249 -11.27 4.02 14.28
CA PHE A 249 -10.97 5.44 14.44
C PHE A 249 -10.81 5.82 15.93
N SER A 250 -11.67 5.31 16.80
CA SER A 250 -11.75 5.66 18.22
C SER A 250 -10.84 4.84 19.14
N GLN A 251 -10.45 3.64 18.72
CA GLN A 251 -9.66 2.69 19.51
C GLN A 251 -8.44 2.21 18.72
N THR A 252 -7.37 1.89 19.45
CA THR A 252 -6.19 1.26 18.83
C THR A 252 -6.48 -0.21 18.56
N MET A 253 -6.45 -0.60 17.28
CA MET A 253 -6.62 -1.99 16.87
C MET A 253 -5.28 -2.62 16.49
N GLU A 254 -5.12 -3.91 16.77
CA GLU A 254 -3.96 -4.73 16.38
C GLU A 254 -2.59 -4.16 16.80
N GLY A 255 -2.56 -3.31 17.84
CA GLY A 255 -1.31 -2.68 18.30
C GLY A 255 -0.82 -1.49 17.45
N HIS A 256 -1.56 -1.07 16.43
CA HIS A 256 -1.19 0.02 15.51
C HIS A 256 -1.57 1.41 16.05
N GLY A 257 -1.21 1.70 17.30
CA GLY A 257 -1.37 3.02 17.92
C GLY A 257 -0.11 3.88 17.79
N GLY A 258 -0.14 5.01 18.51
CA GLY A 258 1.03 5.85 18.65
C GLY A 258 0.71 7.34 18.75
N PRO A 259 1.69 8.16 19.18
CA PRO A 259 1.51 9.60 19.29
C PRO A 259 1.32 10.26 17.91
N PHE A 260 0.84 11.50 17.92
CA PHE A 260 0.51 12.30 16.74
C PHE A 260 1.62 12.30 15.66
N PHE A 261 2.87 12.40 16.05
CA PHE A 261 4.00 12.51 15.14
C PHE A 261 4.37 11.21 14.40
N VAL A 262 3.84 10.05 14.80
CA VAL A 262 4.06 8.78 14.08
C VAL A 262 3.59 8.88 12.62
N THR A 263 2.43 9.50 12.38
CA THR A 263 1.92 9.72 11.03
C THR A 263 2.85 10.61 10.20
N LEU A 264 3.46 11.63 10.80
CA LEU A 264 4.47 12.45 10.11
C LEU A 264 5.70 11.61 9.73
N GLY A 265 6.12 10.69 10.61
CA GLY A 265 7.17 9.72 10.31
C GLY A 265 6.83 8.83 9.11
N TYR A 266 5.58 8.35 9.02
CA TYR A 266 5.12 7.56 7.88
C TYR A 266 5.11 8.34 6.57
N VAL A 267 4.66 9.61 6.59
CA VAL A 267 4.74 10.50 5.41
C VAL A 267 6.18 10.71 4.99
N PHE A 268 7.05 10.88 5.97
CA PHE A 268 8.49 11.06 5.72
C PHE A 268 9.09 9.80 5.08
N LEU A 269 8.84 8.62 5.64
CA LEU A 269 9.29 7.34 5.08
C LEU A 269 8.69 7.09 3.70
N GLY A 270 7.42 7.45 3.51
CA GLY A 270 6.67 7.22 2.28
C GLY A 270 7.23 7.92 1.05
N LEU A 271 7.91 9.06 1.23
CA LEU A 271 8.45 9.90 0.16
C LEU A 271 9.99 9.95 0.14
N LEU A 272 10.67 9.01 0.86
CA LEU A 272 12.13 8.85 0.73
C LEU A 272 12.49 8.54 -0.74
N PRO A 273 13.60 9.07 -1.24
CA PRO A 273 14.67 9.81 -0.57
C PRO A 273 14.41 11.31 -0.39
N PHE A 274 13.42 11.87 -1.08
CA PHE A 274 13.29 13.34 -1.17
C PHE A 274 12.46 13.98 -0.05
N SER A 275 11.91 13.19 0.87
CA SER A 275 11.12 13.68 2.00
C SER A 275 11.86 14.64 2.94
N PHE A 276 13.19 14.58 3.03
CA PHE A 276 13.99 15.55 3.79
C PHE A 276 13.81 17.00 3.31
N TYR A 277 13.32 17.19 2.09
CA TYR A 277 13.01 18.50 1.51
C TYR A 277 11.51 18.89 1.66
N LEU A 278 10.67 18.06 2.29
CA LEU A 278 9.26 18.38 2.55
C LEU A 278 9.09 19.69 3.32
N PRO A 279 9.83 19.98 4.42
CA PRO A 279 9.66 21.24 5.15
C PRO A 279 9.90 22.48 4.25
N GLN A 280 10.92 22.43 3.39
CA GLN A 280 11.22 23.51 2.46
C GLN A 280 10.16 23.61 1.34
N ALA A 281 9.66 22.47 0.86
CA ALA A 281 8.59 22.43 -0.14
C ALA A 281 7.29 23.00 0.44
N PHE A 282 6.92 22.63 1.67
CA PHE A 282 5.78 23.21 2.39
C PHE A 282 5.94 24.73 2.60
N ARG A 283 7.09 25.17 3.14
CA ARG A 283 7.38 26.61 3.31
C ARG A 283 7.23 27.40 2.00
N ARG A 284 7.71 26.83 0.89
CA ARG A 284 7.53 27.44 -0.44
C ARG A 284 6.07 27.47 -0.85
N ALA A 285 5.34 26.39 -0.67
CA ALA A 285 3.95 26.27 -1.02
C ALA A 285 3.08 27.25 -0.20
N PHE A 286 3.32 27.40 1.11
CA PHE A 286 2.66 28.40 1.96
C PHE A 286 2.91 29.82 1.45
N ARG A 287 4.15 30.16 1.07
CA ARG A 287 4.44 31.48 0.48
C ARG A 287 3.73 31.72 -0.85
N LYS A 288 3.33 30.67 -1.54
CA LYS A 288 2.62 30.70 -2.82
C LYS A 288 1.11 30.37 -2.67
N ALA A 289 0.60 30.25 -1.45
CA ALA A 289 -0.79 29.86 -1.17
C ALA A 289 -1.85 30.82 -1.77
N LYS A 290 -1.49 32.06 -2.12
CA LYS A 290 -2.35 32.95 -2.93
C LYS A 290 -2.64 32.37 -4.33
N LYS A 291 -1.84 31.41 -4.84
CA LYS A 291 -2.11 30.72 -6.09
C LYS A 291 -2.94 29.47 -5.81
N PRO A 292 -4.14 29.32 -6.42
CA PRO A 292 -5.05 28.22 -6.10
C PRO A 292 -4.44 26.82 -6.21
N ASN A 293 -3.56 26.59 -7.18
CA ASN A 293 -2.88 25.30 -7.37
C ASN A 293 -1.96 24.92 -6.19
N PHE A 294 -1.26 25.88 -5.59
CA PHE A 294 -0.44 25.63 -4.39
C PHE A 294 -1.32 25.43 -3.16
N LEU A 295 -2.34 26.28 -2.99
CA LEU A 295 -3.30 26.16 -1.89
C LEU A 295 -3.97 24.79 -1.89
N PHE A 296 -4.42 24.33 -3.05
CA PHE A 296 -5.09 23.04 -3.18
C PHE A 296 -4.18 21.87 -2.78
N CYS A 297 -2.96 21.81 -3.31
CA CYS A 297 -2.02 20.74 -2.93
C CYS A 297 -1.66 20.78 -1.43
N LEU A 298 -1.53 21.95 -0.83
CA LEU A 298 -1.30 22.12 0.61
C LEU A 298 -2.45 21.58 1.43
N ILE A 299 -3.69 21.98 1.09
CA ILE A 299 -4.88 21.57 1.84
C ILE A 299 -5.05 20.06 1.77
N VAL A 300 -4.97 19.47 0.57
CA VAL A 300 -5.06 18.02 0.45
C VAL A 300 -4.00 17.31 1.31
N GLY A 301 -2.74 17.75 1.22
CA GLY A 301 -1.67 17.20 2.05
C GLY A 301 -1.97 17.29 3.54
N MET A 302 -2.38 18.49 4.00
CA MET A 302 -2.66 18.75 5.42
C MET A 302 -3.87 17.97 5.93
N VAL A 303 -4.96 17.88 5.16
CA VAL A 303 -6.18 17.16 5.56
C VAL A 303 -5.87 15.70 5.86
N PHE A 304 -5.21 15.00 4.94
CA PHE A 304 -4.89 13.58 5.15
C PHE A 304 -3.91 13.38 6.31
N ILE A 305 -2.86 14.21 6.39
CA ILE A 305 -1.87 14.11 7.47
C ILE A 305 -2.50 14.36 8.83
N VAL A 306 -3.25 15.45 8.99
CA VAL A 306 -3.87 15.83 10.27
C VAL A 306 -4.92 14.80 10.68
N PHE A 307 -5.79 14.39 9.77
CA PHE A 307 -6.84 13.41 10.08
C PHE A 307 -6.26 12.11 10.63
N PHE A 308 -5.28 11.52 9.95
CA PHE A 308 -4.67 10.28 10.42
C PHE A 308 -3.69 10.45 11.58
N SER A 309 -3.21 11.66 11.84
CA SER A 309 -2.47 11.96 13.07
C SER A 309 -3.36 11.96 14.31
N VAL A 310 -4.64 12.36 14.16
CA VAL A 310 -5.65 12.37 15.24
C VAL A 310 -6.27 10.98 15.43
N SER A 311 -6.39 10.16 14.39
CA SER A 311 -6.92 8.79 14.47
C SER A 311 -6.15 7.95 15.48
N SER A 312 -6.85 7.10 16.24
CA SER A 312 -6.24 6.19 17.23
C SER A 312 -5.41 5.10 16.56
N THR A 313 -5.91 4.50 15.49
CA THR A 313 -5.16 3.53 14.68
C THR A 313 -4.40 4.24 13.55
N LYS A 314 -3.10 3.98 13.46
CA LYS A 314 -2.19 4.60 12.48
C LYS A 314 -1.46 3.54 11.69
N LEU A 315 -1.62 3.56 10.37
CA LEU A 315 -0.88 2.69 9.43
C LEU A 315 -0.11 3.54 8.41
N PRO A 316 1.05 3.05 7.95
CA PRO A 316 1.90 3.81 7.03
C PRO A 316 1.23 4.20 5.70
N ASN A 317 0.28 3.37 5.23
CA ASN A 317 -0.43 3.52 3.96
C ASN A 317 -1.62 4.50 4.02
N TYR A 318 -2.08 4.89 5.21
CA TYR A 318 -3.30 5.69 5.34
C TYR A 318 -3.20 7.08 4.70
N THR A 319 -2.03 7.71 4.77
CA THR A 319 -1.80 9.05 4.21
C THR A 319 -1.46 9.04 2.72
N MET A 320 -1.24 7.88 2.10
CA MET A 320 -0.75 7.79 0.73
C MET A 320 -1.63 8.46 -0.35
N PRO A 321 -2.97 8.58 -0.22
CA PRO A 321 -3.75 9.34 -1.20
C PRO A 321 -3.33 10.80 -1.35
N CYS A 322 -2.63 11.40 -0.37
CA CYS A 322 -2.10 12.76 -0.52
C CYS A 322 -0.68 12.81 -1.13
N TYR A 323 0.02 11.69 -1.28
CA TYR A 323 1.41 11.69 -1.78
C TYR A 323 1.57 12.23 -3.20
N PRO A 324 0.66 12.01 -4.15
CA PRO A 324 0.69 12.69 -5.44
C PRO A 324 0.79 14.21 -5.32
N PHE A 325 0.06 14.82 -4.37
CA PHE A 325 0.07 16.26 -4.13
C PHE A 325 1.36 16.71 -3.45
N LEU A 326 1.86 15.95 -2.48
CA LEU A 326 3.16 16.21 -1.85
C LEU A 326 4.30 16.05 -2.86
N GLY A 327 4.22 15.05 -3.74
CA GLY A 327 5.15 14.85 -4.84
C GLY A 327 5.19 16.05 -5.80
N ILE A 328 4.03 16.68 -6.09
CA ILE A 328 3.96 17.91 -6.88
C ILE A 328 4.65 19.07 -6.17
N LEU A 329 4.44 19.23 -4.86
CA LEU A 329 5.11 20.27 -4.07
C LEU A 329 6.62 20.09 -4.04
N LEU A 330 7.10 18.84 -3.85
CA LEU A 330 8.52 18.48 -3.94
C LEU A 330 9.08 18.73 -5.34
N GLY A 331 8.37 18.27 -6.39
CA GLY A 331 8.76 18.48 -7.78
C GLY A 331 8.90 19.96 -8.13
N ASN A 332 7.94 20.81 -7.66
CA ASN A 332 8.04 22.24 -7.83
C ASN A 332 9.20 22.85 -7.03
N TYR A 333 9.47 22.31 -5.84
CA TYR A 333 10.60 22.75 -5.05
C TYR A 333 11.91 22.48 -5.79
N PHE A 334 12.13 21.27 -6.28
CA PHE A 334 13.34 20.91 -7.03
C PHE A 334 13.47 21.70 -8.35
N ASP A 335 12.36 21.85 -9.11
CA ASP A 335 12.38 22.67 -10.34
C ASP A 335 12.87 24.11 -10.10
N LYS A 336 12.48 24.72 -8.98
CA LYS A 336 12.72 26.16 -8.73
C LYS A 336 13.90 26.45 -7.79
N LYS A 337 14.40 25.44 -7.08
CA LYS A 337 15.42 25.62 -6.04
C LYS A 337 16.64 24.70 -6.21
N MET A 338 16.77 24.03 -7.35
CA MET A 338 17.89 23.13 -7.63
C MET A 338 19.26 23.82 -7.45
N ASP A 339 19.39 25.08 -7.86
CA ASP A 339 20.63 25.84 -7.74
C ASP A 339 21.02 26.17 -6.28
N GLN A 340 20.12 25.94 -5.33
CA GLN A 340 20.32 26.20 -3.90
C GLN A 340 20.25 24.93 -3.06
N ILE A 341 20.27 23.73 -3.68
CA ILE A 341 20.00 22.45 -3.01
C ILE A 341 21.06 22.08 -1.95
N ASP A 342 22.26 22.61 -2.08
CA ASP A 342 23.43 22.42 -1.20
C ASP A 342 23.70 23.61 -0.27
N GLN A 343 22.75 24.55 -0.15
CA GLN A 343 22.94 25.80 0.60
C GLN A 343 21.92 25.91 1.76
N GLY A 344 22.34 26.53 2.85
CA GLY A 344 21.47 26.79 4.00
C GLY A 344 20.77 25.55 4.52
N TRP A 345 19.48 25.61 4.77
CA TRP A 345 18.66 24.49 5.25
C TRP A 345 18.61 23.28 4.32
N ASN A 346 18.81 23.48 3.02
CA ASN A 346 18.88 22.38 2.06
C ASN A 346 20.12 21.50 2.28
N ARG A 347 21.22 22.11 2.70
CA ARG A 347 22.45 21.37 3.04
C ARG A 347 22.21 20.38 4.19
N LEU A 348 21.42 20.76 5.18
CA LEU A 348 21.03 19.85 6.27
C LEU A 348 20.21 18.67 5.75
N SER A 349 19.20 18.92 4.90
CA SER A 349 18.39 17.87 4.28
C SER A 349 19.26 16.90 3.47
N MET A 350 20.23 17.41 2.73
CA MET A 350 21.18 16.60 1.98
C MET A 350 22.07 15.75 2.92
N ILE A 351 22.59 16.34 4.00
CA ILE A 351 23.41 15.63 4.99
C ILE A 351 22.62 14.51 5.63
N PHE A 352 21.38 14.78 6.08
CA PHE A 352 20.51 13.76 6.67
C PHE A 352 20.18 12.64 5.70
N LEU A 353 19.92 12.95 4.43
CA LEU A 353 19.72 11.94 3.40
C LEU A 353 20.95 11.05 3.21
N LEU A 354 22.15 11.65 3.17
CA LEU A 354 23.39 10.90 3.06
C LEU A 354 23.62 10.02 4.30
N MET A 355 23.44 10.58 5.49
CA MET A 355 23.55 9.83 6.75
C MET A 355 22.58 8.63 6.77
N LEU A 356 21.31 8.85 6.38
CA LEU A 356 20.35 7.77 6.27
C LEU A 356 20.83 6.69 5.30
N ALA A 357 21.28 7.07 4.11
CA ALA A 357 21.74 6.13 3.11
C ALA A 357 22.94 5.29 3.59
N LEU A 358 23.86 5.89 4.37
CA LEU A 358 25.02 5.19 4.94
C LEU A 358 24.65 4.28 6.13
N ILE A 359 23.68 4.71 6.95
CA ILE A 359 23.25 3.95 8.13
C ILE A 359 22.33 2.78 7.74
N LEU A 360 21.56 2.93 6.67
CA LEU A 360 20.52 1.97 6.28
C LEU A 360 21.04 0.52 6.08
N PRO A 361 22.17 0.25 5.41
CA PRO A 361 22.72 -1.10 5.30
C PRO A 361 23.10 -1.70 6.66
N VAL A 362 23.70 -0.89 7.53
CA VAL A 362 24.13 -1.32 8.87
C VAL A 362 22.92 -1.67 9.73
N THR A 363 21.90 -0.80 9.75
CA THR A 363 20.66 -1.06 10.50
C THR A 363 19.90 -2.25 9.94
N ALA A 364 19.92 -2.48 8.64
CA ALA A 364 19.30 -3.65 8.02
C ALA A 364 19.99 -4.94 8.46
N VAL A 365 21.32 -5.01 8.42
CA VAL A 365 22.07 -6.18 8.88
C VAL A 365 21.84 -6.43 10.38
N ILE A 366 21.96 -5.40 11.21
CA ILE A 366 21.74 -5.53 12.67
C ILE A 366 20.29 -5.96 12.95
N GLY A 367 19.30 -5.33 12.32
CA GLY A 367 17.89 -5.66 12.52
C GLY A 367 17.57 -7.12 12.15
N LEU A 368 18.13 -7.62 11.05
CA LEU A 368 18.00 -9.02 10.67
C LEU A 368 18.73 -9.98 11.63
N GLN A 369 19.86 -9.57 12.22
CA GLN A 369 20.60 -10.36 13.21
C GLN A 369 19.91 -10.43 14.57
N MET A 370 19.18 -9.37 14.96
CA MET A 370 18.47 -9.31 16.24
C MET A 370 17.26 -10.24 16.31
N ASP A 371 16.60 -10.51 15.19
CA ASP A 371 15.51 -11.48 15.14
C ASP A 371 16.06 -12.90 14.91
N PRO A 372 15.88 -13.84 15.85
CA PRO A 372 16.39 -15.22 15.72
C PRO A 372 15.89 -15.92 14.45
N SER A 373 14.68 -15.60 13.97
CA SER A 373 14.12 -16.20 12.76
C SER A 373 14.76 -15.69 11.46
N LEU A 374 15.36 -14.47 11.50
CA LEU A 374 15.96 -13.81 10.33
C LEU A 374 17.50 -13.84 10.35
N ARG A 375 18.11 -14.27 11.45
CA ARG A 375 19.58 -14.26 11.62
C ARG A 375 20.31 -14.99 10.49
N GLN A 376 19.79 -16.13 10.03
CA GLN A 376 20.38 -16.92 8.95
C GLN A 376 20.44 -16.18 7.60
N VAL A 377 19.61 -15.16 7.40
CA VAL A 377 19.54 -14.34 6.18
C VAL A 377 20.02 -12.91 6.41
N SER A 378 20.71 -12.63 7.51
CA SER A 378 21.20 -11.29 7.84
C SER A 378 22.13 -10.69 6.76
N HIS A 379 22.82 -11.54 5.99
CA HIS A 379 23.62 -11.13 4.84
C HIS A 379 22.82 -10.38 3.77
N LEU A 380 21.49 -10.55 3.70
CA LEU A 380 20.62 -9.81 2.77
C LEU A 380 20.63 -8.31 3.02
N GLY A 381 20.94 -7.87 4.25
CA GLY A 381 21.14 -6.47 4.57
C GLY A 381 22.25 -5.79 3.75
N TYR A 382 23.26 -6.55 3.30
CA TYR A 382 24.31 -6.03 2.41
C TYR A 382 23.76 -5.68 1.02
N GLY A 383 22.63 -6.21 0.60
CA GLY A 383 21.97 -5.84 -0.66
C GLY A 383 21.59 -4.34 -0.73
N ILE A 384 21.57 -3.64 0.41
CA ILE A 384 21.28 -2.20 0.47
C ILE A 384 22.56 -1.35 0.23
N VAL A 385 23.76 -1.94 0.34
CA VAL A 385 25.07 -1.23 0.17
C VAL A 385 25.17 -0.47 -1.15
N PRO A 386 24.71 -0.99 -2.31
CA PRO A 386 24.75 -0.25 -3.57
C PRO A 386 24.05 1.11 -3.48
N THR A 387 22.93 1.21 -2.78
CA THR A 387 22.20 2.48 -2.59
C THR A 387 23.01 3.48 -1.77
N ALA A 388 23.69 3.01 -0.72
CA ALA A 388 24.58 3.82 0.09
C ALA A 388 25.77 4.34 -0.75
N ALA A 389 26.40 3.45 -1.52
CA ALA A 389 27.53 3.81 -2.39
C ALA A 389 27.12 4.84 -3.47
N ILE A 390 25.96 4.64 -4.12
CA ILE A 390 25.44 5.58 -5.12
C ILE A 390 25.11 6.92 -4.47
N SER A 391 24.54 6.96 -3.27
CA SER A 391 24.23 8.18 -2.54
C SER A 391 25.51 8.94 -2.13
N LEU A 392 26.55 8.21 -1.76
CA LEU A 392 27.88 8.79 -1.49
C LEU A 392 28.51 9.36 -2.76
N LEU A 393 28.52 8.61 -3.85
CA LEU A 393 29.02 9.06 -5.16
C LEU A 393 28.24 10.29 -5.66
N ALA A 394 26.93 10.34 -5.44
CA ALA A 394 26.12 11.50 -5.80
C ALA A 394 26.61 12.79 -5.13
N THR A 395 27.16 12.73 -3.91
CA THR A 395 27.69 13.92 -3.23
C THR A 395 28.90 14.51 -3.95
N LEU A 396 29.67 13.71 -4.71
CA LEU A 396 30.78 14.20 -5.53
C LEU A 396 30.27 15.14 -6.64
N PHE A 397 29.10 14.90 -7.20
CA PHE A 397 28.52 15.84 -8.18
C PHE A 397 28.22 17.21 -7.58
N LEU A 398 27.89 17.28 -6.28
CA LEU A 398 27.72 18.55 -5.58
C LEU A 398 29.03 19.27 -5.37
N PHE A 399 30.11 18.54 -5.09
CA PHE A 399 31.44 19.10 -5.00
C PHE A 399 31.83 19.79 -6.31
N PHE A 400 31.51 19.21 -7.45
CA PHE A 400 31.67 19.80 -8.78
C PHE A 400 30.51 20.74 -9.19
N LYS A 401 29.66 21.16 -8.27
CA LYS A 401 28.48 22.03 -8.49
C LYS A 401 27.46 21.49 -9.51
N ASN A 402 27.49 20.18 -9.78
CA ASN A 402 26.56 19.53 -10.71
C ASN A 402 25.31 18.98 -9.96
N ARG A 403 24.46 19.90 -9.52
CA ARG A 403 23.29 19.64 -8.67
C ARG A 403 22.20 18.79 -9.33
N LYS A 404 22.05 18.91 -10.66
CA LYS A 404 21.11 18.09 -11.42
C LYS A 404 21.51 16.62 -11.42
N ASN A 405 22.77 16.34 -11.65
CA ASN A 405 23.28 14.97 -11.62
C ASN A 405 23.13 14.37 -10.22
N TRP A 406 23.38 15.15 -9.15
CA TRP A 406 23.09 14.70 -7.78
C TRP A 406 21.64 14.21 -7.62
N PHE A 407 20.68 15.04 -8.03
CA PHE A 407 19.25 14.72 -7.93
C PHE A 407 18.90 13.42 -8.66
N HIS A 408 19.35 13.28 -9.91
CA HIS A 408 19.10 12.09 -10.71
C HIS A 408 19.82 10.86 -10.13
N THR A 409 21.07 10.98 -9.74
CA THR A 409 21.85 9.85 -9.20
C THR A 409 21.24 9.33 -7.90
N VAL A 410 20.83 10.20 -6.99
CA VAL A 410 20.13 9.80 -5.76
C VAL A 410 18.83 9.05 -6.10
N GLY A 411 17.97 9.61 -6.96
CA GLY A 411 16.71 8.99 -7.30
C GLY A 411 16.88 7.63 -8.00
N PHE A 412 17.83 7.51 -8.94
CA PHE A 412 18.13 6.20 -9.57
C PHE A 412 18.69 5.19 -8.58
N GLY A 413 19.50 5.62 -7.60
CA GLY A 413 19.97 4.75 -6.51
C GLY A 413 18.83 4.17 -5.69
N TRP A 414 17.78 4.94 -5.44
CA TRP A 414 16.60 4.47 -4.71
C TRP A 414 15.66 3.63 -5.58
N MET A 415 15.57 3.89 -6.88
CA MET A 415 14.90 2.97 -7.81
C MET A 415 15.62 1.62 -7.88
N LEU A 416 16.96 1.62 -7.87
CA LEU A 416 17.76 0.40 -7.79
C LEU A 416 17.52 -0.34 -6.46
N LEU A 417 17.41 0.39 -5.34
CA LEU A 417 17.02 -0.20 -4.06
C LEU A 417 15.68 -0.95 -4.16
N ALA A 418 14.68 -0.33 -4.79
CA ALA A 418 13.39 -1.00 -5.01
C ALA A 418 13.54 -2.30 -5.80
N MET A 419 14.33 -2.29 -6.88
CA MET A 419 14.61 -3.50 -7.68
C MET A 419 15.31 -4.60 -6.86
N ILE A 420 16.29 -4.22 -6.04
CA ILE A 420 17.02 -5.17 -5.18
C ILE A 420 16.08 -5.74 -4.10
N LEU A 421 15.25 -4.91 -3.49
CA LEU A 421 14.32 -5.36 -2.46
C LEU A 421 13.26 -6.30 -3.04
N PHE A 422 12.63 -5.95 -4.16
CA PHE A 422 11.57 -6.77 -4.75
C PHE A 422 12.11 -7.99 -5.51
N GLY A 423 13.27 -7.85 -6.19
CA GLY A 423 13.82 -8.90 -7.02
C GLY A 423 14.77 -9.88 -6.31
N TYR A 424 15.33 -9.49 -5.17
CA TYR A 424 16.31 -10.31 -4.47
C TYR A 424 16.02 -10.50 -2.98
N ILE A 425 15.84 -9.41 -2.21
CA ILE A 425 15.72 -9.53 -0.75
C ILE A 425 14.39 -10.16 -0.34
N TYR A 426 13.26 -9.68 -0.86
CA TYR A 426 11.95 -10.23 -0.52
C TYR A 426 11.78 -11.70 -0.92
N PRO A 427 12.19 -12.16 -2.10
CA PRO A 427 12.17 -13.57 -2.43
C PRO A 427 12.95 -14.44 -1.42
N GLN A 428 14.16 -14.04 -1.06
CA GLN A 428 14.99 -14.76 -0.10
C GLN A 428 14.38 -14.78 1.32
N LEU A 429 13.79 -13.66 1.76
CA LEU A 429 13.05 -13.62 3.02
C LEU A 429 11.83 -14.54 3.00
N ASN A 430 11.13 -14.62 1.88
CA ASN A 430 9.95 -15.48 1.75
C ASN A 430 10.28 -16.98 1.68
N GLU A 431 11.51 -17.35 1.33
CA GLU A 431 11.95 -18.74 1.39
C GLU A 431 11.94 -19.31 2.82
N ILE A 432 12.08 -18.44 3.82
CA ILE A 432 12.14 -18.85 5.22
C ILE A 432 10.85 -18.66 6.00
N ASN A 433 9.75 -18.24 5.36
CA ASN A 433 8.46 -18.13 6.04
C ASN A 433 7.89 -19.52 6.39
N PRO A 434 7.05 -19.63 7.44
CA PRO A 434 6.50 -20.91 7.90
C PRO A 434 5.73 -21.66 6.82
N VAL A 435 4.95 -20.97 5.99
CA VAL A 435 4.09 -21.58 4.97
C VAL A 435 4.91 -22.21 3.86
N THR A 436 5.93 -21.49 3.36
CA THR A 436 6.86 -22.00 2.35
C THR A 436 7.67 -23.18 2.90
N GLN A 437 8.14 -23.10 4.14
CA GLN A 437 8.91 -24.16 4.77
C GLN A 437 8.05 -25.43 5.01
N THR A 438 6.81 -25.25 5.47
CA THR A 438 5.86 -26.38 5.63
C THR A 438 5.60 -27.05 4.28
N SER A 439 5.36 -26.28 3.24
CA SER A 439 5.14 -26.81 1.88
C SER A 439 6.34 -27.60 1.35
N LYS A 440 7.57 -27.19 1.69
CA LYS A 440 8.80 -27.92 1.31
C LYS A 440 9.00 -29.20 2.14
N LEU A 441 8.64 -29.16 3.42
CA LEU A 441 8.85 -30.29 4.34
C LEU A 441 7.82 -31.39 4.14
N LEU A 442 6.54 -31.03 4.07
CA LEU A 442 5.42 -31.99 4.09
C LEU A 442 4.73 -32.14 2.72
N GLY A 443 4.97 -31.20 1.79
CA GLY A 443 4.21 -31.11 0.54
C GLY A 443 2.85 -30.42 0.74
N LYS A 444 2.20 -30.10 -0.40
CA LYS A 444 0.90 -29.43 -0.38
C LYS A 444 -0.29 -30.41 -0.36
N ASP A 445 -0.04 -31.67 -0.68
CA ASP A 445 -1.09 -32.69 -0.82
C ASP A 445 -1.49 -33.34 0.52
N LYS A 446 -0.71 -33.10 1.57
CA LYS A 446 -1.03 -33.62 2.90
C LYS A 446 -2.30 -32.97 3.45
N GLU A 447 -3.05 -33.75 4.19
CA GLU A 447 -4.26 -33.28 4.87
C GLU A 447 -3.87 -32.53 6.14
N PHE A 448 -4.46 -31.34 6.34
CA PHE A 448 -4.30 -30.53 7.53
C PHE A 448 -5.65 -30.11 8.05
N PHE A 449 -5.79 -30.01 9.35
CA PHE A 449 -6.85 -29.30 10.03
C PHE A 449 -6.26 -28.31 11.03
N VAL A 450 -7.02 -27.30 11.36
CA VAL A 450 -6.54 -26.13 12.11
C VAL A 450 -7.13 -26.14 13.51
N TYR A 451 -6.32 -25.97 14.52
CA TYR A 451 -6.79 -25.67 15.86
C TYR A 451 -6.86 -24.18 16.08
N GLN A 452 -8.09 -23.67 16.20
CA GLN A 452 -8.46 -22.27 16.42
C GLN A 452 -7.96 -21.31 15.34
N ARG A 453 -6.66 -21.21 15.08
CA ARG A 453 -6.06 -20.19 14.20
C ARG A 453 -4.88 -20.74 13.44
N MET A 454 -4.69 -20.24 12.21
CA MET A 454 -3.53 -20.50 11.37
C MET A 454 -2.93 -19.21 10.82
N ASP A 455 -1.75 -19.28 10.25
CA ASP A 455 -1.20 -18.18 9.45
C ASP A 455 -2.07 -18.00 8.20
N PRO A 456 -2.59 -16.78 7.95
CA PRO A 456 -3.54 -16.53 6.85
C PRO A 456 -2.99 -16.81 5.45
N ALA A 457 -1.68 -17.00 5.32
CA ALA A 457 -1.08 -17.33 4.04
C ALA A 457 -1.26 -18.81 3.64
N PHE A 458 -1.68 -19.71 4.52
CA PHE A 458 -1.87 -21.12 4.18
C PHE A 458 -2.95 -21.33 3.10
N PRO A 459 -4.20 -20.83 3.23
CA PRO A 459 -5.26 -21.16 2.29
C PRO A 459 -4.91 -20.82 0.84
N PHE A 460 -4.44 -19.62 0.58
CA PHE A 460 -4.05 -19.22 -0.77
C PHE A 460 -2.87 -20.02 -1.33
N ASN A 461 -1.81 -20.24 -0.53
CA ASN A 461 -0.62 -20.95 -1.00
C ASN A 461 -0.85 -22.45 -1.22
N TYR A 462 -1.84 -23.03 -0.52
CA TYR A 462 -2.28 -24.42 -0.69
C TYR A 462 -3.48 -24.57 -1.62
N GLN A 463 -4.08 -23.45 -2.08
CA GLN A 463 -5.23 -23.41 -2.99
C GLN A 463 -6.46 -24.15 -2.45
N ARG A 464 -6.67 -24.15 -1.13
CA ARG A 464 -7.80 -24.81 -0.48
C ARG A 464 -8.14 -24.16 0.87
N THR A 465 -9.33 -24.47 1.37
CA THR A 465 -9.75 -24.18 2.75
C THR A 465 -9.30 -25.30 3.69
N PHE A 466 -9.20 -25.00 4.97
CA PHE A 466 -8.80 -25.91 6.02
C PHE A 466 -9.92 -26.05 7.06
N PRO A 467 -10.32 -27.28 7.45
CA PRO A 467 -11.24 -27.50 8.56
C PRO A 467 -10.69 -26.89 9.85
N VAL A 468 -11.55 -26.22 10.62
CA VAL A 468 -11.16 -25.57 11.88
C VAL A 468 -11.88 -26.26 13.02
N VAL A 469 -11.12 -26.64 14.05
CA VAL A 469 -11.62 -27.14 15.34
C VAL A 469 -11.28 -26.11 16.43
N ASN A 470 -12.18 -25.91 17.38
CA ASN A 470 -12.03 -24.87 18.41
C ASN A 470 -11.67 -25.44 19.78
N ASP A 471 -12.10 -26.65 20.06
CA ASP A 471 -11.89 -27.33 21.33
C ASP A 471 -10.91 -28.50 21.21
N VAL A 472 -10.26 -28.84 22.31
CA VAL A 472 -9.27 -29.93 22.37
C VAL A 472 -9.90 -31.28 22.09
N ASP A 473 -11.13 -31.50 22.55
CA ASP A 473 -11.87 -32.75 22.32
C ASP A 473 -12.19 -32.96 20.84
N GLU A 474 -12.46 -31.89 20.09
CA GLU A 474 -12.69 -31.94 18.65
C GLU A 474 -11.43 -32.39 17.88
N ILE A 475 -10.22 -32.15 18.43
CA ILE A 475 -8.96 -32.58 17.82
C ILE A 475 -8.94 -34.12 17.72
N GLU A 476 -9.25 -34.81 18.81
CA GLU A 476 -9.25 -36.27 18.84
C GLU A 476 -10.39 -36.87 17.99
N GLU A 477 -11.56 -36.24 17.99
CA GLU A 477 -12.68 -36.67 17.14
C GLU A 477 -12.34 -36.53 15.65
N TYR A 478 -11.72 -35.40 15.25
CA TYR A 478 -11.30 -35.19 13.86
C TYR A 478 -10.22 -36.18 13.46
N ALA A 479 -9.20 -36.38 14.31
CA ALA A 479 -8.10 -37.29 14.05
C ALA A 479 -8.55 -38.78 13.99
N ALA A 480 -9.59 -39.15 14.71
CA ALA A 480 -10.16 -40.50 14.62
C ALA A 480 -10.77 -40.79 13.23
N LYS A 481 -11.32 -39.78 12.58
CA LYS A 481 -11.88 -39.85 11.21
C LYS A 481 -10.80 -39.67 10.12
N HIS A 482 -9.70 -38.98 10.46
CA HIS A 482 -8.61 -38.60 9.54
C HIS A 482 -7.23 -38.91 10.17
N PRO A 483 -6.85 -40.19 10.29
CA PRO A 483 -5.66 -40.60 11.07
C PRO A 483 -4.34 -40.04 10.52
N ASN A 484 -4.27 -39.71 9.25
CA ASN A 484 -3.07 -39.16 8.60
C ASN A 484 -3.04 -37.61 8.56
N ALA A 485 -4.03 -36.92 9.12
CA ALA A 485 -4.10 -35.47 9.08
C ALA A 485 -3.15 -34.82 10.09
N PHE A 486 -2.51 -33.74 9.69
CA PHE A 486 -1.65 -32.93 10.55
C PHE A 486 -2.45 -31.83 11.23
N LEU A 487 -2.18 -31.58 12.50
CA LEU A 487 -2.76 -30.47 13.25
C LEU A 487 -1.89 -29.22 13.04
N LEU A 488 -2.48 -28.17 12.50
CA LEU A 488 -1.86 -26.87 12.25
C LEU A 488 -2.42 -25.82 13.23
N THR A 489 -1.53 -25.01 13.83
CA THR A 489 -1.96 -23.88 14.66
C THR A 489 -0.93 -22.77 14.69
N ASN A 490 -1.38 -21.54 15.02
CA ASN A 490 -0.52 -20.39 15.32
C ASN A 490 -0.91 -19.68 16.63
N ILE A 491 -1.61 -20.33 17.53
CA ILE A 491 -1.97 -19.77 18.83
C ILE A 491 -0.71 -19.42 19.64
N ARG A 492 -0.80 -18.37 20.45
CA ARG A 492 0.32 -17.93 21.31
C ARG A 492 0.58 -18.91 22.45
N ASN A 493 -0.48 -19.32 23.13
CA ASN A 493 -0.40 -20.28 24.22
C ASN A 493 -0.78 -21.68 23.74
N SER A 494 0.20 -22.58 23.69
CA SER A 494 0.01 -23.97 23.26
C SER A 494 -0.07 -24.96 24.42
N SER A 495 -0.16 -24.49 25.68
CA SER A 495 -0.18 -25.37 26.86
C SER A 495 -1.27 -26.45 26.80
N ALA A 496 -2.43 -26.15 26.22
CA ALA A 496 -3.49 -27.13 25.99
C ALA A 496 -3.06 -28.25 25.03
N LEU A 497 -2.22 -27.94 24.03
CA LEU A 497 -1.71 -28.91 23.06
C LEU A 497 -0.55 -29.72 23.64
N ASP A 498 0.24 -29.14 24.55
CA ASP A 498 1.35 -29.83 25.22
C ASP A 498 0.84 -30.96 26.15
N SER A 499 -0.46 -30.91 26.54
CA SER A 499 -1.12 -31.96 27.32
C SER A 499 -1.68 -33.12 26.46
N LEU A 500 -1.70 -32.99 25.12
CA LEU A 500 -2.09 -34.05 24.21
C LEU A 500 -0.96 -35.09 24.06
N GLY A 501 -0.93 -36.07 24.95
CA GLY A 501 0.16 -37.05 25.04
C GLY A 501 0.46 -37.85 23.77
N ASN A 502 -0.53 -37.95 22.86
CA ASN A 502 -0.42 -38.72 21.61
C ASN A 502 -0.04 -37.86 20.39
N TRP A 503 0.33 -36.59 20.58
CA TRP A 503 0.70 -35.69 19.50
C TRP A 503 2.17 -35.27 19.61
N GLU A 504 2.89 -35.36 18.50
CA GLU A 504 4.30 -34.96 18.40
C GLU A 504 4.42 -33.65 17.61
N LEU A 505 5.14 -32.67 18.16
CA LEU A 505 5.48 -31.43 17.47
C LEU A 505 6.56 -31.71 16.42
N ILE A 506 6.19 -31.73 15.13
CA ILE A 506 7.12 -32.01 14.02
C ILE A 506 7.67 -30.76 13.36
N PHE A 507 7.00 -29.60 13.54
CA PHE A 507 7.43 -28.34 12.96
C PHE A 507 7.05 -27.17 13.86
N GLN A 508 7.99 -26.26 14.10
CA GLN A 508 7.75 -25.00 14.76
C GLN A 508 8.58 -23.89 14.12
N LYS A 509 7.95 -22.82 13.68
CA LYS A 509 8.64 -21.65 13.15
C LYS A 509 7.90 -20.36 13.45
N LYS A 510 8.65 -19.31 13.85
CA LYS A 510 8.11 -17.97 14.05
C LYS A 510 7.67 -17.39 12.71
N SER A 511 6.47 -16.84 12.66
CA SER A 511 5.97 -16.10 11.49
C SER A 511 6.80 -14.84 11.25
N LEU A 512 7.11 -14.53 10.00
CA LEU A 512 7.85 -13.32 9.65
C LEU A 512 6.99 -12.09 9.97
N PHE A 513 7.61 -11.09 10.58
CA PHE A 513 6.98 -9.82 10.92
C PHE A 513 5.86 -9.90 11.99
N GLU A 514 5.65 -11.07 12.61
CA GLU A 514 4.63 -11.35 13.60
C GLU A 514 5.22 -11.92 14.88
N TYR A 515 4.40 -11.98 15.96
CA TYR A 515 4.83 -12.47 17.27
C TYR A 515 4.38 -13.90 17.58
N HIS A 516 3.74 -14.57 16.65
CA HIS A 516 3.25 -15.93 16.84
C HIS A 516 4.12 -16.95 16.09
N PHE A 517 3.97 -18.23 16.49
CA PHE A 517 4.66 -19.36 15.88
C PHE A 517 3.64 -20.23 15.16
N THR A 518 3.92 -20.59 13.92
CA THR A 518 3.26 -21.69 13.24
C THR A 518 3.80 -22.98 13.78
N ARG A 519 2.92 -23.86 14.27
CA ARG A 519 3.24 -25.21 14.79
C ARG A 519 2.44 -26.23 14.05
N ILE A 520 3.07 -27.40 13.80
CA ILE A 520 2.44 -28.54 13.17
C ILE A 520 2.72 -29.76 14.04
N TYR A 521 1.66 -30.48 14.36
CA TYR A 521 1.71 -31.70 15.14
C TYR A 521 1.25 -32.87 14.29
N GLN A 522 1.85 -34.04 14.54
CA GLN A 522 1.45 -35.32 13.98
C GLN A 522 1.00 -36.22 15.12
N LYS A 523 -0.08 -36.98 14.91
CA LYS A 523 -0.51 -38.01 15.86
C LYS A 523 0.49 -39.16 15.86
N ARG A 524 0.88 -39.62 17.04
CA ARG A 524 1.71 -40.84 17.19
C ARG A 524 0.82 -42.05 16.93
N ASP A 525 1.38 -43.05 16.24
CA ASP A 525 0.74 -44.35 16.01
C ASP A 525 0.47 -45.12 17.32
#